data_8864716367c7daeb8c2333a2c371220d
#
_entry.id   8864716367c7daeb8c2333a2c371220d
#
_cell.length_a   1.000
_cell.length_b   1.000
_cell.length_c   1.000
_cell.angle_alpha   90.00
_cell.angle_beta   90.00
_cell.angle_gamma   90.00
#
_symmetry.space_group_name_H-M   'P 1'
#
loop_
_entity.id
_entity.type
_entity.pdbx_description
1 polymer ?
#
loop_
_entity_poly.entity_id
_entity_poly.type
_entity_poly.pdbx_seq_one_letter_code
_entity_poly.pdbx_strand_id
1 'polypeptide(L)'
;MRRFLTISLSHWLGLVLLLGLAAGCVNRQRMTEPVRSVGEQLLLSTAFDRALSELDVEAIGRLKGFKVYLSTAYLKTLDQEYLVGSLRDLLLSSGVLVVDDIEQAQMIVEVRSGANSLDSASVTAGIAEDQALPNPVTGAPVALPELAFFKKDKSISLTKVALVAYHAGSREHIFSSGTLLGGAYDRHYQFLGLFRLRFTDVPELRAIKQLKRRYR
;
A
#
# COMPACT_ATOMS: atom_id res chain seq x y z
N MET A 1 -47.41 -5.99 53.17
CA MET A 1 -46.77 -6.82 52.12
C MET A 1 -47.06 -6.26 50.72
N ARG A 2 -46.44 -5.16 50.29
CA ARG A 2 -46.48 -4.64 48.91
C ARG A 2 -45.37 -3.58 48.73
N ARG A 3 -44.10 -3.96 48.80
CA ARG A 3 -42.95 -3.12 48.49
C ARG A 3 -41.85 -3.83 47.70
N PHE A 4 -42.17 -4.88 46.95
CA PHE A 4 -41.17 -5.68 46.22
C PHE A 4 -41.28 -5.59 44.69
N LEU A 5 -42.11 -4.73 44.13
CA LEU A 5 -42.36 -4.71 42.66
C LEU A 5 -42.01 -3.44 41.91
N THR A 6 -41.24 -2.55 42.53
CA THR A 6 -40.81 -1.32 41.85
C THR A 6 -39.29 -1.27 41.59
N ILE A 7 -38.60 -2.40 41.69
CA ILE A 7 -37.25 -2.62 41.05
C ILE A 7 -37.52 -3.02 39.59
N SER A 8 -37.97 -2.32 39.10
CA SER A 8 -38.61 -1.63 38.17
C SER A 8 -37.87 -1.50 36.80
N LEU A 9 -38.68 -1.23 35.87
CA LEU A 9 -38.49 -0.96 34.44
C LEU A 9 -37.15 -0.26 34.12
N SER A 10 -36.62 0.64 34.96
CA SER A 10 -35.34 1.33 34.77
C SER A 10 -34.12 0.39 34.84
N HIS A 11 -34.13 -0.60 35.72
CA HIS A 11 -33.02 -1.57 35.81
C HIS A 11 -33.07 -2.56 34.66
N TRP A 12 -34.26 -2.97 34.22
CA TRP A 12 -34.43 -3.79 33.02
C TRP A 12 -34.04 -3.04 31.77
N LEU A 13 -34.37 -1.76 31.62
CA LEU A 13 -33.95 -0.91 30.53
C LEU A 13 -32.42 -0.71 30.48
N GLY A 14 -31.80 -0.53 31.65
CA GLY A 14 -30.34 -0.44 31.80
C GLY A 14 -29.64 -1.74 31.39
N LEU A 15 -30.19 -2.89 31.83
CA LEU A 15 -29.63 -4.21 31.50
C LEU A 15 -29.74 -4.53 30.01
N VAL A 16 -30.87 -4.20 29.37
CA VAL A 16 -31.08 -4.38 27.93
C VAL A 16 -30.18 -3.45 27.12
N LEU A 17 -29.97 -2.23 27.59
CA LEU A 17 -29.03 -1.28 26.96
C LEU A 17 -27.58 -1.77 27.08
N LEU A 18 -27.19 -2.32 28.23
CA LEU A 18 -25.86 -2.88 28.46
C LEU A 18 -25.62 -4.12 27.62
N LEU A 19 -26.60 -5.01 27.50
CA LEU A 19 -26.55 -6.20 26.63
C LEU A 19 -26.54 -5.83 25.14
N GLY A 20 -27.24 -4.77 24.73
CA GLY A 20 -27.19 -4.24 23.37
C GLY A 20 -25.83 -3.66 22.97
N LEU A 21 -25.10 -3.07 23.93
CA LEU A 21 -23.73 -2.57 23.72
C LEU A 21 -22.69 -3.70 23.64
N ALA A 22 -22.97 -4.85 24.24
CA ALA A 22 -22.09 -6.03 24.20
C ALA A 22 -22.19 -6.82 22.88
N ALA A 23 -23.24 -6.62 22.08
CA ALA A 23 -23.40 -7.19 20.74
C ALA A 23 -22.53 -6.45 19.71
N GLY A 24 -21.23 -6.34 19.97
CA GLY A 24 -20.26 -5.81 19.02
C GLY A 24 -20.21 -6.67 17.77
N CYS A 25 -20.56 -6.14 16.61
CA CYS A 25 -20.38 -6.80 15.34
C CYS A 25 -18.89 -7.07 15.09
N VAL A 26 -18.45 -8.31 15.31
CA VAL A 26 -17.12 -8.77 14.90
C VAL A 26 -17.12 -8.88 13.39
N ASN A 27 -16.63 -7.86 12.72
CA ASN A 27 -16.42 -7.88 11.28
C ASN A 27 -15.11 -8.59 10.98
N ARG A 28 -15.15 -9.91 10.81
CA ARG A 28 -13.99 -10.73 10.47
C ARG A 28 -13.70 -10.59 8.97
N GLN A 29 -12.81 -9.69 8.62
CA GLN A 29 -12.36 -9.54 7.24
C GLN A 29 -11.35 -10.66 6.94
N ARG A 30 -11.74 -11.62 6.08
CA ARG A 30 -10.80 -12.58 5.51
C ARG A 30 -10.01 -11.87 4.42
N MET A 31 -8.72 -11.72 4.60
CA MET A 31 -7.82 -11.32 3.53
C MET A 31 -7.31 -12.58 2.83
N THR A 32 -7.33 -12.58 1.52
CA THR A 32 -6.63 -13.58 0.72
C THR A 32 -5.13 -13.37 0.94
N GLU A 33 -4.39 -14.41 1.24
CA GLU A 33 -2.94 -14.27 1.36
C GLU A 33 -2.34 -13.78 0.05
N PRO A 34 -1.98 -12.52 -0.01
CA PRO A 34 -0.61 -12.10 -0.12
C PRO A 34 -0.20 -11.48 1.21
N VAL A 35 1.07 -11.59 1.55
CA VAL A 35 1.70 -11.04 2.76
C VAL A 35 1.43 -9.53 2.94
N ARG A 36 0.87 -8.86 1.92
CA ARG A 36 0.61 -7.42 1.88
C ARG A 36 -0.84 -7.10 1.52
N SER A 37 -1.37 -6.03 2.11
CA SER A 37 -2.71 -5.54 1.80
C SER A 37 -2.80 -4.95 0.37
N VAL A 38 -4.01 -4.93 -0.20
CA VAL A 38 -4.27 -4.25 -1.48
C VAL A 38 -3.84 -2.77 -1.42
N GLY A 39 -4.00 -2.11 -0.27
CA GLY A 39 -3.59 -0.73 -0.08
C GLY A 39 -2.08 -0.54 -0.23
N GLU A 40 -1.30 -1.43 0.35
CA GLU A 40 0.17 -1.41 0.23
C GLU A 40 0.64 -1.66 -1.20
N GLN A 41 0.05 -2.64 -1.88
CA GLN A 41 0.37 -2.94 -3.28
C GLN A 41 0.08 -1.73 -4.19
N LEU A 42 -1.08 -1.09 -4.02
CA LEU A 42 -1.45 0.09 -4.80
C LEU A 42 -0.56 1.30 -4.49
N LEU A 43 -0.16 1.49 -3.25
CA LEU A 43 0.77 2.56 -2.88
C LEU A 43 2.14 2.37 -3.54
N LEU A 44 2.68 1.14 -3.52
CA LEU A 44 3.97 0.83 -4.10
C LEU A 44 3.97 0.93 -5.62
N SER A 45 2.95 0.37 -6.30
CA SER A 45 2.83 0.46 -7.76
C SER A 45 2.63 1.90 -8.22
N THR A 46 1.78 2.68 -7.54
CA THR A 46 1.58 4.11 -7.87
C THR A 46 2.86 4.93 -7.68
N ALA A 47 3.63 4.67 -6.62
CA ALA A 47 4.91 5.35 -6.41
C ALA A 47 5.88 5.04 -7.55
N PHE A 48 5.90 3.80 -8.03
CA PHE A 48 6.73 3.40 -9.16
C PHE A 48 6.28 4.06 -10.46
N ASP A 49 4.98 4.04 -10.77
CA ASP A 49 4.44 4.66 -11.98
C ASP A 49 4.77 6.17 -12.03
N ARG A 50 4.71 6.84 -10.88
CA ARG A 50 5.13 8.24 -10.75
C ARG A 50 6.62 8.43 -10.98
N ALA A 51 7.47 7.53 -10.45
CA ALA A 51 8.90 7.59 -10.74
C ALA A 51 9.17 7.43 -12.24
N LEU A 52 8.47 6.51 -12.92
CA LEU A 52 8.61 6.35 -14.37
C LEU A 52 8.10 7.55 -15.15
N SER A 53 7.06 8.25 -14.67
CA SER A 53 6.54 9.45 -15.34
C SER A 53 7.53 10.63 -15.36
N GLU A 54 8.55 10.61 -14.48
CA GLU A 54 9.66 11.57 -14.49
C GLU A 54 10.72 11.28 -15.56
N LEU A 55 10.59 10.15 -16.27
CA LEU A 55 11.57 9.76 -17.27
C LEU A 55 11.43 10.63 -18.52
N ASP A 56 12.55 11.17 -18.97
CA ASP A 56 12.60 12.00 -20.17
C ASP A 56 12.26 11.19 -21.43
N VAL A 57 11.15 11.58 -22.06
CA VAL A 57 10.64 10.95 -23.29
C VAL A 57 11.64 11.11 -24.46
N GLU A 58 12.36 12.22 -24.53
CA GLU A 58 13.38 12.46 -25.58
C GLU A 58 14.57 11.50 -25.42
N ALA A 59 14.96 11.21 -24.18
CA ALA A 59 16.01 10.25 -23.90
C ALA A 59 15.62 8.83 -24.37
N ILE A 60 14.39 8.41 -24.10
CA ILE A 60 13.86 7.12 -24.62
C ILE A 60 13.76 7.15 -26.15
N GLY A 61 13.40 8.27 -26.72
CA GLY A 61 13.30 8.45 -28.16
C GLY A 61 14.58 8.10 -28.94
N ARG A 62 15.75 8.20 -28.28
CA ARG A 62 17.04 7.77 -28.87
C ARG A 62 17.14 6.27 -29.08
N LEU A 63 16.29 5.48 -28.41
CA LEU A 63 16.21 4.02 -28.56
C LEU A 63 15.19 3.56 -29.60
N LYS A 64 14.41 4.48 -30.17
CA LYS A 64 13.35 4.18 -31.12
C LYS A 64 13.88 3.40 -32.32
N GLY A 65 13.23 2.28 -32.64
CA GLY A 65 13.56 1.43 -33.78
C GLY A 65 14.75 0.49 -33.54
N PHE A 66 15.43 0.57 -32.40
CA PHE A 66 16.49 -0.36 -32.03
C PHE A 66 15.96 -1.54 -31.25
N LYS A 67 16.65 -2.68 -31.40
CA LYS A 67 16.41 -3.87 -30.57
C LYS A 67 17.08 -3.68 -29.22
N VAL A 68 16.26 -3.61 -28.17
CA VAL A 68 16.69 -3.31 -26.80
C VAL A 68 16.45 -4.49 -25.89
N TYR A 69 17.46 -4.92 -25.17
CA TYR A 69 17.34 -5.86 -24.05
C TYR A 69 17.20 -5.09 -22.74
N LEU A 70 16.14 -5.38 -21.95
CA LEU A 70 15.93 -4.80 -20.64
C LEU A 70 16.61 -5.67 -19.58
N SER A 71 17.74 -5.17 -19.04
CA SER A 71 18.45 -5.85 -17.95
C SER A 71 17.84 -5.46 -16.61
N THR A 72 17.37 -6.44 -15.86
CA THR A 72 16.76 -6.29 -14.53
C THR A 72 17.64 -6.80 -13.40
N ALA A 73 18.93 -7.05 -13.67
CA ALA A 73 19.86 -7.64 -12.72
C ALA A 73 20.01 -6.86 -11.40
N TYR A 74 19.86 -5.53 -11.47
CA TYR A 74 19.95 -4.63 -10.31
C TYR A 74 18.59 -4.10 -9.84
N LEU A 75 17.49 -4.64 -10.38
CA LEU A 75 16.15 -4.35 -9.94
C LEU A 75 15.73 -5.40 -8.91
N LYS A 76 16.01 -5.15 -7.64
CA LYS A 76 15.66 -6.06 -6.54
C LYS A 76 14.57 -5.45 -5.68
N THR A 77 13.34 -5.91 -5.88
CA THR A 77 12.16 -5.45 -5.16
C THR A 77 11.07 -6.51 -5.14
N LEU A 78 10.14 -6.41 -4.20
CA LEU A 78 9.04 -7.37 -4.04
C LEU A 78 8.06 -7.39 -5.22
N ASP A 79 7.89 -6.26 -5.92
CA ASP A 79 6.96 -6.13 -7.06
C ASP A 79 7.72 -6.07 -8.40
N GLN A 80 8.82 -6.78 -8.51
CA GLN A 80 9.70 -6.74 -9.68
C GLN A 80 8.95 -7.00 -10.99
N GLU A 81 8.02 -7.95 -11.02
CA GLU A 81 7.27 -8.30 -12.22
C GLU A 81 6.41 -7.14 -12.72
N TYR A 82 5.73 -6.44 -11.83
CA TYR A 82 4.96 -5.24 -12.17
C TYR A 82 5.87 -4.14 -12.73
N LEU A 83 6.99 -3.88 -12.06
CA LEU A 83 7.96 -2.87 -12.47
C LEU A 83 8.55 -3.16 -13.85
N VAL A 84 8.92 -4.40 -14.10
CA VAL A 84 9.42 -4.86 -15.41
C VAL A 84 8.35 -4.71 -16.48
N GLY A 85 7.10 -5.10 -16.18
CA GLY A 85 5.98 -4.94 -17.08
C GLY A 85 5.74 -3.48 -17.47
N SER A 86 5.72 -2.56 -16.50
CA SER A 86 5.54 -1.12 -16.72
C SER A 86 6.69 -0.50 -17.53
N LEU A 87 7.94 -0.92 -17.27
CA LEU A 87 9.10 -0.49 -18.06
C LEU A 87 9.03 -0.98 -19.50
N ARG A 88 8.63 -2.24 -19.71
CA ARG A 88 8.45 -2.81 -21.06
C ARG A 88 7.35 -2.07 -21.83
N ASP A 89 6.23 -1.79 -21.17
CA ASP A 89 5.14 -1.02 -21.77
C ASP A 89 5.60 0.39 -22.20
N LEU A 90 6.32 1.07 -21.32
CA LEU A 90 6.89 2.39 -21.62
C LEU A 90 7.84 2.36 -22.81
N LEU A 91 8.74 1.39 -22.90
CA LEU A 91 9.66 1.24 -24.02
C LEU A 91 8.93 0.93 -25.32
N LEU A 92 8.00 -0.02 -25.30
CA LEU A 92 7.22 -0.44 -26.46
C LEU A 92 6.34 0.70 -26.98
N SER A 93 5.66 1.43 -26.09
CA SER A 93 4.82 2.59 -26.45
C SER A 93 5.64 3.74 -27.05
N SER A 94 6.93 3.83 -26.69
CA SER A 94 7.88 4.80 -27.28
C SER A 94 8.47 4.34 -28.63
N GLY A 95 8.06 3.17 -29.13
CA GLY A 95 8.52 2.63 -30.43
C GLY A 95 9.87 1.90 -30.36
N VAL A 96 10.28 1.47 -29.18
CA VAL A 96 11.47 0.62 -28.97
C VAL A 96 11.12 -0.84 -29.23
N LEU A 97 12.01 -1.59 -29.88
CA LEU A 97 11.83 -3.03 -30.15
C LEU A 97 12.41 -3.84 -28.98
N VAL A 98 11.59 -4.15 -27.97
CA VAL A 98 12.06 -4.92 -26.81
C VAL A 98 12.25 -6.39 -27.18
N VAL A 99 13.46 -6.93 -26.92
CA VAL A 99 13.82 -8.33 -27.15
C VAL A 99 14.07 -9.03 -25.82
N ASP A 100 13.82 -10.36 -25.79
CA ASP A 100 14.00 -11.18 -24.59
C ASP A 100 15.39 -11.83 -24.52
N ASP A 101 16.10 -11.87 -25.64
CA ASP A 101 17.44 -12.41 -25.74
C ASP A 101 18.47 -11.29 -25.90
N ILE A 102 19.47 -11.28 -25.01
CA ILE A 102 20.54 -10.30 -25.04
C ILE A 102 21.42 -10.38 -26.31
N GLU A 103 21.54 -11.58 -26.91
CA GLU A 103 22.32 -11.80 -28.14
C GLU A 103 21.70 -11.11 -29.35
N GLN A 104 20.38 -10.85 -29.31
CA GLN A 104 19.66 -10.13 -30.38
C GLN A 104 19.69 -8.62 -30.17
N ALA A 105 20.15 -8.15 -29.01
CA ALA A 105 20.06 -6.75 -28.67
C ALA A 105 21.14 -5.91 -29.36
N GLN A 106 20.73 -4.75 -29.87
CA GLN A 106 21.62 -3.69 -30.35
C GLN A 106 21.99 -2.75 -29.20
N MET A 107 21.06 -2.57 -28.26
CA MET A 107 21.22 -1.73 -27.07
C MET A 107 20.74 -2.46 -25.83
N ILE A 108 21.31 -2.09 -24.70
CA ILE A 108 20.92 -2.59 -23.38
C ILE A 108 20.40 -1.41 -22.56
N VAL A 109 19.23 -1.56 -21.98
CA VAL A 109 18.71 -0.69 -20.93
C VAL A 109 18.82 -1.44 -19.62
N GLU A 110 19.63 -0.94 -18.72
CA GLU A 110 19.82 -1.49 -17.40
C GLU A 110 19.08 -0.64 -16.39
N VAL A 111 18.23 -1.29 -15.57
CA VAL A 111 17.46 -0.64 -14.53
C VAL A 111 17.96 -1.07 -13.16
N ARG A 112 18.08 -0.10 -12.25
CA ARG A 112 18.47 -0.32 -10.85
C ARG A 112 17.47 0.31 -9.91
N SER A 113 17.14 -0.39 -8.82
CA SER A 113 16.33 0.15 -7.72
C SER A 113 17.22 0.57 -6.56
N GLY A 114 16.98 1.77 -6.03
CA GLY A 114 17.61 2.25 -4.80
C GLY A 114 16.69 2.10 -3.59
N ALA A 115 15.38 2.20 -3.81
CA ALA A 115 14.34 1.95 -2.82
C ALA A 115 13.03 1.63 -3.54
N ASN A 116 12.24 0.75 -2.97
CA ASN A 116 10.81 0.56 -3.27
C ASN A 116 10.18 -0.02 -2.01
N SER A 117 9.76 0.84 -1.10
CA SER A 117 9.31 0.47 0.24
C SER A 117 8.11 1.29 0.67
N LEU A 118 7.46 0.80 1.71
CA LEU A 118 6.33 1.44 2.35
C LEU A 118 6.61 1.58 3.84
N ASP A 119 6.52 2.81 4.32
CA ASP A 119 6.59 3.15 5.74
C ASP A 119 5.18 3.35 6.28
N SER A 120 4.86 2.66 7.37
CA SER A 120 3.58 2.79 8.06
C SER A 120 3.80 3.21 9.51
N ALA A 121 3.01 4.19 9.95
CA ALA A 121 2.99 4.66 11.32
C ALA A 121 1.56 4.78 11.81
N SER A 122 1.31 4.32 13.03
CA SER A 122 0.03 4.45 13.72
C SER A 122 0.19 5.22 15.01
N VAL A 123 -0.73 6.13 15.28
CA VAL A 123 -0.83 6.87 16.55
C VAL A 123 -2.22 6.64 17.09
N THR A 124 -2.31 6.08 18.29
CA THR A 124 -3.58 5.79 18.99
C THR A 124 -3.61 6.56 20.30
N ALA A 125 -4.67 7.35 20.53
CA ALA A 125 -4.98 7.91 21.84
C ALA A 125 -6.16 7.14 22.42
N GLY A 126 -5.88 6.37 23.50
CA GLY A 126 -6.81 5.43 24.11
C GLY A 126 -6.10 4.16 24.55
N ILE A 127 -6.82 3.04 24.54
CA ILE A 127 -6.27 1.72 24.81
C ILE A 127 -5.89 1.08 23.46
N ALA A 128 -4.60 0.81 23.25
CA ALA A 128 -4.12 0.16 22.04
C ALA A 128 -4.46 -1.34 22.04
N GLU A 129 -4.59 -1.94 20.85
CA GLU A 129 -4.97 -3.34 20.64
C GLU A 129 -4.02 -4.35 21.33
N ASP A 130 -2.74 -3.99 21.45
CA ASP A 130 -1.69 -4.87 22.03
C ASP A 130 -1.55 -4.77 23.55
N GLN A 131 -2.40 -4.00 24.23
CA GLN A 131 -2.33 -3.89 25.70
C GLN A 131 -3.05 -5.06 26.34
N ALA A 132 -2.27 -5.88 27.07
CA ALA A 132 -2.80 -6.92 27.91
C ALA A 132 -2.72 -6.49 29.39
N LEU A 133 -3.83 -6.58 30.10
CA LEU A 133 -3.84 -6.41 31.57
C LEU A 133 -3.76 -7.77 32.25
N PRO A 134 -2.99 -7.90 33.34
CA PRO A 134 -3.02 -9.11 34.13
C PRO A 134 -4.41 -9.29 34.74
N ASN A 135 -5.01 -10.45 34.54
CA ASN A 135 -6.26 -10.80 35.23
C ASN A 135 -5.99 -10.88 36.76
N PRO A 136 -6.69 -10.08 37.56
CA PRO A 136 -6.43 -10.03 39.02
C PRO A 136 -6.74 -11.36 39.74
N VAL A 137 -7.48 -12.28 39.09
CA VAL A 137 -7.84 -13.59 39.70
C VAL A 137 -6.91 -14.71 39.24
N THR A 138 -6.53 -14.73 37.96
CA THR A 138 -5.75 -15.84 37.36
C THR A 138 -4.31 -15.47 37.05
N GLY A 139 -3.95 -14.19 37.08
CA GLY A 139 -2.65 -13.68 36.62
C GLY A 139 -2.41 -13.78 35.10
N ALA A 140 -3.29 -14.46 34.38
CA ALA A 140 -3.15 -14.61 32.92
C ALA A 140 -3.41 -13.28 32.18
N PRO A 141 -2.68 -12.96 31.10
CA PRO A 141 -2.90 -11.75 30.34
C PRO A 141 -4.27 -11.80 29.66
N VAL A 142 -5.08 -10.76 29.86
CA VAL A 142 -6.35 -10.54 29.15
C VAL A 142 -6.11 -9.48 28.08
N ALA A 143 -6.29 -9.85 26.83
CA ALA A 143 -6.25 -8.90 25.71
C ALA A 143 -7.45 -7.95 25.81
N LEU A 144 -7.17 -6.65 25.88
CA LEU A 144 -8.22 -5.62 25.83
C LEU A 144 -8.56 -5.31 24.37
N PRO A 145 -9.85 -5.08 24.07
CA PRO A 145 -10.22 -4.55 22.77
C PRO A 145 -9.66 -3.13 22.61
N GLU A 146 -9.28 -2.77 21.40
CA GLU A 146 -8.87 -1.39 21.10
C GLU A 146 -10.02 -0.41 21.38
N LEU A 147 -9.78 0.53 22.28
CA LEU A 147 -10.70 1.63 22.60
C LEU A 147 -10.00 2.95 22.28
N ALA A 148 -10.04 3.32 21.00
CA ALA A 148 -9.42 4.53 20.53
C ALA A 148 -10.41 5.70 20.52
N PHE A 149 -10.13 6.77 21.24
CA PHE A 149 -10.78 8.06 21.10
C PHE A 149 -10.32 8.74 19.79
N PHE A 150 -9.05 8.56 19.47
CA PHE A 150 -8.44 9.05 18.26
C PHE A 150 -7.42 8.03 17.75
N LYS A 151 -7.48 7.71 16.44
CA LYS A 151 -6.47 6.89 15.76
C LYS A 151 -6.08 7.56 14.46
N LYS A 152 -4.79 7.61 14.18
CA LYS A 152 -4.22 8.12 12.95
C LYS A 152 -3.27 7.07 12.39
N ASP A 153 -3.62 6.50 11.24
CA ASP A 153 -2.75 5.62 10.49
C ASP A 153 -2.21 6.39 9.27
N LYS A 154 -0.91 6.32 9.04
CA LYS A 154 -0.22 6.95 7.93
C LYS A 154 0.63 5.92 7.24
N SER A 155 0.44 5.76 5.93
CA SER A 155 1.28 4.94 5.06
C SER A 155 1.84 5.82 3.95
N ILE A 156 3.14 5.72 3.72
CA ILE A 156 3.85 6.42 2.65
C ILE A 156 4.69 5.40 1.92
N SER A 157 4.57 5.35 0.60
CA SER A 157 5.49 4.61 -0.25
C SER A 157 6.45 5.55 -0.94
N LEU A 158 7.69 5.08 -1.14
CA LEU A 158 8.73 5.77 -1.88
C LEU A 158 9.41 4.79 -2.81
N THR A 159 9.52 5.18 -4.08
CA THR A 159 10.29 4.47 -5.09
C THR A 159 11.42 5.34 -5.59
N LYS A 160 12.63 4.78 -5.65
CA LYS A 160 13.81 5.36 -6.25
C LYS A 160 14.37 4.38 -7.27
N VAL A 161 14.38 4.78 -8.54
CA VAL A 161 14.92 3.97 -9.64
C VAL A 161 15.82 4.83 -10.52
N ALA A 162 16.66 4.19 -11.29
CA ALA A 162 17.47 4.85 -12.31
C ALA A 162 17.72 3.87 -13.47
N LEU A 163 17.82 4.44 -14.68
CA LEU A 163 18.08 3.70 -15.90
C LEU A 163 19.36 4.21 -16.54
N VAL A 164 20.08 3.30 -17.19
CA VAL A 164 21.18 3.62 -18.09
C VAL A 164 21.03 2.82 -19.38
N ALA A 165 21.25 3.46 -20.51
CA ALA A 165 21.25 2.83 -21.82
C ALA A 165 22.62 2.92 -22.47
N TYR A 166 23.05 1.84 -23.10
CA TYR A 166 24.33 1.75 -23.80
C TYR A 166 24.27 0.73 -24.95
N HIS A 167 25.18 0.88 -25.90
CA HIS A 167 25.31 -0.07 -27.02
C HIS A 167 25.75 -1.46 -26.55
N ALA A 168 25.09 -2.52 -27.02
CA ALA A 168 25.38 -3.89 -26.59
C ALA A 168 26.80 -4.33 -26.93
N GLY A 169 27.31 -3.98 -28.12
CA GLY A 169 28.65 -4.37 -28.59
C GLY A 169 29.77 -3.48 -28.05
N SER A 170 29.71 -2.16 -28.30
CA SER A 170 30.77 -1.21 -27.93
C SER A 170 30.78 -0.80 -26.47
N ARG A 171 29.66 -1.02 -25.74
CA ARG A 171 29.43 -0.52 -24.39
C ARG A 171 29.39 1.01 -24.29
N GLU A 172 29.30 1.69 -25.42
CA GLU A 172 29.20 3.14 -25.46
C GLU A 172 27.91 3.63 -24.82
N HIS A 173 28.04 4.60 -23.93
CA HIS A 173 26.91 5.20 -23.19
C HIS A 173 26.02 6.01 -24.14
N ILE A 174 24.70 5.83 -24.02
CA ILE A 174 23.68 6.56 -24.79
C ILE A 174 23.00 7.61 -23.92
N PHE A 175 22.43 7.19 -22.79
CA PHE A 175 21.88 8.10 -21.81
C PHE A 175 21.80 7.48 -20.42
N SER A 176 21.67 8.36 -19.41
CA SER A 176 21.28 8.01 -18.04
C SER A 176 20.09 8.85 -17.63
N SER A 177 19.07 8.24 -17.04
CA SER A 177 17.90 8.97 -16.54
C SER A 177 18.20 9.85 -15.32
N GLY A 178 19.37 9.64 -14.69
CA GLY A 178 19.54 10.13 -13.33
C GLY A 178 18.69 9.35 -12.33
N THR A 179 18.39 9.96 -11.21
CA THR A 179 17.51 9.38 -10.19
C THR A 179 16.08 9.82 -10.43
N LEU A 180 15.19 8.84 -10.63
CA LEU A 180 13.75 9.04 -10.73
C LEU A 180 13.14 8.72 -9.36
N LEU A 181 12.32 9.63 -8.85
CA LEU A 181 11.67 9.51 -7.55
C LEU A 181 10.17 9.56 -7.71
N GLY A 182 9.47 8.61 -7.08
CA GLY A 182 8.02 8.64 -7.01
C GLY A 182 7.55 8.31 -5.61
N GLY A 183 6.45 8.90 -5.20
CA GLY A 183 5.87 8.67 -3.89
C GLY A 183 4.36 8.63 -3.93
N ALA A 184 3.75 7.90 -2.99
CA ALA A 184 2.32 7.87 -2.79
C ALA A 184 2.00 7.79 -1.29
N TYR A 185 0.84 8.30 -0.88
CA TYR A 185 0.46 8.26 0.52
C TYR A 185 -1.00 7.89 0.73
N ASP A 186 -1.25 7.35 1.94
CA ASP A 186 -2.58 7.09 2.46
C ASP A 186 -2.62 7.43 3.95
N ARG A 187 -3.63 8.19 4.37
CA ARG A 187 -3.81 8.63 5.77
C ARG A 187 -5.23 8.35 6.19
N HIS A 188 -5.38 7.64 7.29
CA HIS A 188 -6.65 7.35 7.92
C HIS A 188 -6.72 8.06 9.26
N TYR A 189 -7.85 8.67 9.53
CA TYR A 189 -8.18 9.25 10.83
C TYR A 189 -9.47 8.63 11.32
N GLN A 190 -9.48 8.24 12.57
CA GLN A 190 -10.65 7.70 13.24
C GLN A 190 -10.88 8.45 14.54
N PHE A 191 -12.11 8.89 14.77
CA PHE A 191 -12.54 9.59 15.96
C PHE A 191 -13.65 8.81 16.64
N LEU A 192 -13.50 8.53 17.95
CA LEU A 192 -14.47 7.83 18.80
C LEU A 192 -14.98 6.50 18.21
N GLY A 193 -14.19 5.85 17.36
CA GLY A 193 -14.60 4.63 16.67
C GLY A 193 -15.68 4.81 15.58
N LEU A 194 -16.34 5.97 15.52
CA LEU A 194 -17.52 6.24 14.69
C LEU A 194 -17.17 6.98 13.40
N PHE A 195 -16.37 8.02 13.48
CA PHE A 195 -16.04 8.89 12.36
C PHE A 195 -14.71 8.49 11.73
N ARG A 196 -14.72 8.16 10.44
CA ARG A 196 -13.53 7.75 9.68
C ARG A 196 -13.32 8.68 8.49
N LEU A 197 -12.16 9.33 8.46
CA LEU A 197 -11.71 10.18 7.36
C LEU A 197 -10.49 9.54 6.71
N ARG A 198 -10.45 9.57 5.38
CA ARG A 198 -9.32 9.07 4.58
C ARG A 198 -8.85 10.12 3.61
N PHE A 199 -7.56 10.36 3.59
CA PHE A 199 -6.87 11.24 2.66
C PHE A 199 -5.79 10.44 1.92
N THR A 200 -5.93 10.33 0.62
CA THR A 200 -4.97 9.61 -0.23
C THR A 200 -4.83 10.33 -1.57
N ASP A 201 -3.64 10.26 -2.13
CA ASP A 201 -3.34 10.73 -3.48
C ASP A 201 -3.42 9.62 -4.53
N VAL A 202 -3.78 8.37 -4.11
CA VAL A 202 -3.97 7.21 -4.99
C VAL A 202 -5.45 7.10 -5.38
N PRO A 203 -5.80 7.35 -6.67
CA PRO A 203 -7.20 7.34 -7.13
C PRO A 203 -7.90 6.01 -6.92
N GLU A 204 -7.22 4.89 -7.13
CA GLU A 204 -7.72 3.52 -7.01
C GLU A 204 -8.17 3.23 -5.58
N LEU A 205 -7.47 3.75 -4.58
CA LEU A 205 -7.85 3.61 -3.18
C LEU A 205 -9.15 4.34 -2.84
N ARG A 206 -9.46 5.42 -3.56
CA ARG A 206 -10.77 6.11 -3.46
C ARG A 206 -11.86 5.26 -4.10
N ALA A 207 -11.60 4.66 -5.26
CA ALA A 207 -12.54 3.80 -5.98
C ALA A 207 -12.89 2.53 -5.20
N ILE A 208 -11.94 1.90 -4.50
CA ILE A 208 -12.18 0.71 -3.66
C ILE A 208 -13.29 0.95 -2.63
N LYS A 209 -13.39 2.16 -2.05
CA LYS A 209 -14.47 2.50 -1.11
C LYS A 209 -15.84 2.43 -1.77
N GLN A 210 -15.94 2.82 -3.04
CA GLN A 210 -17.19 2.75 -3.82
C GLN A 210 -17.52 1.29 -4.17
N LEU A 211 -16.52 0.51 -4.59
CA LEU A 211 -16.67 -0.91 -4.88
C LEU A 211 -17.14 -1.68 -3.64
N LYS A 212 -16.50 -1.50 -2.49
CA LYS A 212 -16.93 -2.13 -1.23
C LYS A 212 -18.37 -1.78 -0.81
N ARG A 213 -18.88 -0.62 -1.21
CA ARG A 213 -20.29 -0.25 -0.99
C ARG A 213 -21.25 -0.97 -1.95
N ARG A 214 -20.78 -1.26 -3.17
CA ARG A 214 -21.59 -1.90 -4.23
C ARG A 214 -21.77 -3.41 -3.99
N TYR A 215 -20.81 -4.03 -3.30
CA TYR A 215 -20.80 -5.47 -3.01
C TYR A 215 -21.16 -5.82 -1.55
N ARG A 216 -21.71 -4.87 -0.80
CA ARG A 216 -22.38 -5.08 0.48
C ARG A 216 -23.89 -5.16 0.30
#